data_e21a0eceb3d224351702bd13c9b44a4f
#
_entry.id   e21a0eceb3d224351702bd13c9b44a4f
#
_cell.length_a   1.000
_cell.length_b   1.000
_cell.length_c   1.000
_cell.angle_alpha   90.00
_cell.angle_beta   90.00
_cell.angle_gamma   90.00
#
_symmetry.space_group_name_H-M   'P 1'
#
loop_
_entity.id
_entity.type
_entity.pdbx_description
1 polymer ?
#
loop_
_entity_poly.entity_id
_entity_poly.type
_entity_poly.pdbx_seq_one_letter_code
_entity_poly.pdbx_strand_id
1 'polypeptide(L)'
;MTDYVLVHGAWGGGWAYDRLAADLRAAGHRVLVAQLAGMGSRADGLNPSIDLSTHVHDVVSQVEAAGIDRFVLAGHSYGGMVVTGVATVLGARIDALVYIDAFLPQDDQSLWDITGEWEHTQYIDGQRDRPGLVLPLPGAREHPRLGRQPLLTLIEPVHFTGEEAKVRRHVYIFATNWSPTPFPRFAERVKADPAWEYHEANAGHDVMSDQPEQLLRIMLGCAE
;
A
#
# COMPACT_ATOMS: atom_id res chain seq x y z
N MET A 1 -7.45 16.83 -15.30
CA MET A 1 -6.72 15.56 -15.55
C MET A 1 -5.70 15.44 -14.42
N THR A 2 -5.75 14.36 -13.64
CA THR A 2 -4.91 14.11 -12.46
C THR A 2 -4.10 12.84 -12.70
N ASP A 3 -2.90 12.77 -12.17
CA ASP A 3 -2.08 11.56 -12.18
C ASP A 3 -2.34 10.76 -10.90
N TYR A 4 -2.52 9.46 -11.03
CA TYR A 4 -2.65 8.52 -9.92
C TYR A 4 -1.51 7.53 -9.93
N VAL A 5 -0.96 7.26 -8.74
CA VAL A 5 0.04 6.22 -8.50
C VAL A 5 -0.53 5.23 -7.50
N LEU A 6 -0.66 3.96 -7.90
CA LEU A 6 -1.30 2.92 -7.11
C LEU A 6 -0.28 1.86 -6.71
N VAL A 7 -0.18 1.55 -5.41
CA VAL A 7 0.80 0.63 -4.83
C VAL A 7 0.09 -0.54 -4.15
N HIS A 8 0.36 -1.75 -4.63
CA HIS A 8 -0.29 -2.97 -4.17
C HIS A 8 0.21 -3.46 -2.79
N GLY A 9 -0.56 -4.36 -2.19
CA GLY A 9 -0.25 -5.00 -0.91
C GLY A 9 0.83 -6.07 -0.99
N ALA A 10 1.16 -6.64 0.17
CA ALA A 10 2.09 -7.75 0.30
C ALA A 10 1.66 -8.96 -0.54
N TRP A 11 2.63 -9.79 -0.93
CA TRP A 11 2.45 -11.01 -1.74
C TRP A 11 1.79 -10.81 -3.09
N GLY A 12 1.20 -9.65 -3.37
CA GLY A 12 0.37 -9.35 -4.53
C GLY A 12 1.15 -8.78 -5.72
N GLY A 13 0.45 -8.01 -6.53
CA GLY A 13 0.97 -7.34 -7.71
C GLY A 13 0.00 -6.28 -8.22
N GLY A 14 0.43 -5.50 -9.21
CA GLY A 14 -0.37 -4.40 -9.77
C GLY A 14 -1.75 -4.80 -10.28
N TRP A 15 -1.93 -6.07 -10.59
CA TRP A 15 -3.22 -6.63 -11.03
C TRP A 15 -4.38 -6.40 -10.04
N ALA A 16 -4.08 -6.17 -8.75
CA ALA A 16 -5.10 -5.85 -7.76
C ALA A 16 -5.85 -4.55 -8.10
N TYR A 17 -5.25 -3.71 -8.92
CA TYR A 17 -5.82 -2.43 -9.34
C TYR A 17 -6.35 -2.41 -10.79
N ASP A 18 -6.41 -3.57 -11.49
CA ASP A 18 -6.79 -3.61 -12.91
C ASP A 18 -8.11 -2.87 -13.18
N ARG A 19 -9.14 -3.11 -12.35
CA ARG A 19 -10.45 -2.45 -12.47
C ARG A 19 -10.36 -0.96 -12.14
N LEU A 20 -9.84 -0.59 -10.98
CA LEU A 20 -9.74 0.80 -10.54
C LEU A 20 -8.92 1.63 -11.56
N ALA A 21 -7.81 1.08 -12.05
CA ALA A 21 -6.98 1.76 -13.03
C ALA A 21 -7.72 1.96 -14.36
N ALA A 22 -8.52 0.98 -14.80
CA ALA A 22 -9.34 1.12 -16.00
C ALA A 22 -10.42 2.19 -15.83
N ASP A 23 -11.11 2.20 -14.69
CA ASP A 23 -12.18 3.15 -14.39
C ASP A 23 -11.65 4.60 -14.27
N LEU A 24 -10.50 4.80 -13.59
CA LEU A 24 -9.84 6.11 -13.50
C LEU A 24 -9.38 6.62 -14.87
N ARG A 25 -8.84 5.71 -15.73
CA ARG A 25 -8.46 6.07 -17.11
C ARG A 25 -9.68 6.43 -17.95
N ALA A 26 -10.78 5.69 -17.81
CA ALA A 26 -12.05 6.00 -18.48
C ALA A 26 -12.62 7.36 -18.04
N ALA A 27 -12.35 7.79 -16.80
CA ALA A 27 -12.69 9.12 -16.29
C ALA A 27 -11.72 10.23 -16.77
N GLY A 28 -10.73 9.92 -17.62
CA GLY A 28 -9.83 10.90 -18.22
C GLY A 28 -8.57 11.20 -17.41
N HIS A 29 -8.20 10.34 -16.49
CA HIS A 29 -7.00 10.48 -15.67
C HIS A 29 -5.85 9.59 -16.16
N ARG A 30 -4.61 9.95 -15.81
CA ARG A 30 -3.44 9.09 -16.04
C ARG A 30 -3.20 8.22 -14.81
N VAL A 31 -2.91 6.93 -15.01
CA VAL A 31 -2.73 5.98 -13.89
C VAL A 31 -1.46 5.18 -14.08
N LEU A 32 -0.55 5.29 -13.13
CA LEU A 32 0.61 4.43 -12.92
C LEU A 32 0.27 3.39 -11.86
N VAL A 33 0.25 2.12 -12.23
CA VAL A 33 0.19 1.01 -11.28
C VAL A 33 1.61 0.56 -11.04
N ALA A 34 2.16 0.87 -9.87
CA ALA A 34 3.55 0.61 -9.53
C ALA A 34 3.83 -0.90 -9.43
N GLN A 35 4.99 -1.32 -9.94
CA GLN A 35 5.47 -2.69 -9.91
C GLN A 35 6.64 -2.79 -8.93
N LEU A 36 6.45 -3.49 -7.82
CA LEU A 36 7.46 -3.64 -6.79
C LEU A 36 8.44 -4.78 -7.13
N ALA A 37 9.71 -4.62 -6.78
CA ALA A 37 10.76 -5.61 -7.04
C ALA A 37 10.40 -6.97 -6.41
N GLY A 38 10.61 -8.05 -7.16
CA GLY A 38 10.34 -9.40 -6.71
C GLY A 38 8.87 -9.78 -6.59
N MET A 39 7.93 -8.91 -7.01
CA MET A 39 6.50 -9.12 -6.82
C MET A 39 5.72 -8.98 -8.13
N GLY A 40 4.54 -9.61 -8.19
CA GLY A 40 3.63 -9.50 -9.32
C GLY A 40 4.31 -9.81 -10.66
N SER A 41 4.31 -8.86 -11.58
CA SER A 41 4.96 -8.99 -12.91
C SER A 41 6.50 -9.01 -12.84
N ARG A 42 7.09 -8.69 -11.69
CA ARG A 42 8.55 -8.71 -11.45
C ARG A 42 8.98 -9.86 -10.53
N ALA A 43 8.14 -10.88 -10.36
CA ALA A 43 8.39 -12.02 -9.48
C ALA A 43 9.67 -12.82 -9.83
N ASP A 44 10.12 -12.81 -11.08
CA ASP A 44 11.37 -13.46 -11.50
C ASP A 44 12.61 -12.84 -10.82
N GLY A 45 12.52 -11.59 -10.36
CA GLY A 45 13.56 -10.91 -9.59
C GLY A 45 13.51 -11.12 -8.09
N LEU A 46 12.61 -12.00 -7.59
CA LEU A 46 12.43 -12.22 -6.16
C LEU A 46 13.70 -12.76 -5.50
N ASN A 47 14.18 -12.05 -4.50
CA ASN A 47 15.32 -12.45 -3.67
C ASN A 47 15.19 -11.90 -2.25
N PRO A 48 15.87 -12.48 -1.25
CA PRO A 48 15.72 -12.10 0.16
C PRO A 48 16.39 -10.77 0.55
N SER A 49 17.17 -10.15 -0.33
CA SER A 49 17.81 -8.85 -0.05
C SER A 49 16.94 -7.64 -0.39
N ILE A 50 15.76 -7.87 -0.98
CA ILE A 50 14.80 -6.80 -1.24
C ILE A 50 14.20 -6.35 0.10
N ASP A 51 14.28 -5.06 0.37
CA ASP A 51 13.81 -4.39 1.57
C ASP A 51 12.73 -3.34 1.25
N LEU A 52 12.24 -2.64 2.25
CA LEU A 52 11.24 -1.58 2.08
C LEU A 52 11.81 -0.41 1.27
N SER A 53 13.05 -0.02 1.52
CA SER A 53 13.74 1.03 0.77
C SER A 53 13.83 0.70 -0.72
N THR A 54 14.06 -0.56 -1.08
CA THR A 54 14.02 -1.01 -2.48
C THR A 54 12.64 -0.76 -3.11
N HIS A 55 11.55 -1.10 -2.41
CA HIS A 55 10.19 -0.87 -2.92
C HIS A 55 9.84 0.62 -3.01
N VAL A 56 10.25 1.43 -2.03
CA VAL A 56 10.10 2.89 -2.09
C VAL A 56 10.81 3.46 -3.32
N HIS A 57 12.06 3.04 -3.53
CA HIS A 57 12.88 3.47 -4.69
C HIS A 57 12.25 3.06 -6.03
N ASP A 58 11.65 1.87 -6.09
CA ASP A 58 10.91 1.40 -7.27
C ASP A 58 9.78 2.36 -7.64
N VAL A 59 8.97 2.76 -6.66
CA VAL A 59 7.84 3.67 -6.91
C VAL A 59 8.35 5.05 -7.32
N VAL A 60 9.33 5.61 -6.60
CA VAL A 60 9.94 6.91 -6.93
C VAL A 60 10.50 6.88 -8.35
N SER A 61 11.28 5.86 -8.71
CA SER A 61 11.88 5.72 -10.04
C SER A 61 10.85 5.61 -11.15
N GLN A 62 9.73 4.91 -10.92
CA GLN A 62 8.66 4.77 -11.89
C GLN A 62 7.88 6.08 -12.06
N VAL A 63 7.67 6.85 -10.98
CA VAL A 63 7.09 8.21 -11.03
C VAL A 63 7.96 9.14 -11.88
N GLU A 64 9.28 9.15 -11.63
CA GLU A 64 10.25 9.96 -12.39
C GLU A 64 10.27 9.54 -13.88
N ALA A 65 10.37 8.24 -14.16
CA ALA A 65 10.40 7.73 -15.53
C ALA A 65 9.12 8.03 -16.31
N ALA A 66 7.97 8.09 -15.62
CA ALA A 66 6.67 8.45 -16.20
C ALA A 66 6.51 9.97 -16.41
N GLY A 67 7.44 10.81 -15.93
CA GLY A 67 7.34 12.27 -15.99
C GLY A 67 6.11 12.80 -15.23
N ILE A 68 5.77 12.17 -14.11
CA ILE A 68 4.66 12.60 -13.24
C ILE A 68 5.19 13.67 -12.30
N ASP A 69 4.61 14.86 -12.31
CA ASP A 69 5.02 15.98 -11.45
C ASP A 69 4.23 16.00 -10.13
N ARG A 70 2.91 16.02 -10.23
CA ARG A 70 2.01 15.98 -9.07
C ARG A 70 1.00 14.85 -9.23
N PHE A 71 0.64 14.20 -8.10
CA PHE A 71 -0.20 13.00 -8.17
C PHE A 71 -0.94 12.69 -6.87
N VAL A 72 -1.99 11.89 -7.01
CA VAL A 72 -2.64 11.17 -5.91
C VAL A 72 -1.91 9.84 -5.75
N LEU A 73 -1.40 9.56 -4.53
CA LEU A 73 -0.70 8.33 -4.19
C LEU A 73 -1.60 7.44 -3.33
N ALA A 74 -1.84 6.21 -3.75
CA ALA A 74 -2.66 5.27 -2.99
C ALA A 74 -1.94 3.95 -2.73
N GLY A 75 -2.04 3.45 -1.49
CA GLY A 75 -1.47 2.17 -1.07
C GLY A 75 -2.48 1.29 -0.37
N HIS A 76 -2.50 -0.01 -0.73
CA HIS A 76 -3.33 -1.04 -0.10
C HIS A 76 -2.49 -1.90 0.83
N SER A 77 -3.00 -2.19 2.05
CA SER A 77 -2.35 -3.15 2.95
C SER A 77 -0.88 -2.77 3.25
N TYR A 78 0.09 -3.66 2.96
CA TYR A 78 1.53 -3.38 3.00
C TYR A 78 1.92 -2.16 2.15
N GLY A 79 1.18 -1.90 1.07
CA GLY A 79 1.39 -0.70 0.26
C GLY A 79 1.35 0.61 1.08
N GLY A 80 0.69 0.61 2.24
CA GLY A 80 0.72 1.72 3.19
C GLY A 80 2.13 2.04 3.71
N MET A 81 2.96 1.02 3.98
CA MET A 81 4.37 1.20 4.34
C MET A 81 5.14 1.88 3.19
N VAL A 82 4.94 1.38 1.97
CA VAL A 82 5.63 1.88 0.77
C VAL A 82 5.22 3.33 0.46
N VAL A 83 3.91 3.65 0.47
CA VAL A 83 3.45 5.01 0.15
C VAL A 83 3.85 6.02 1.23
N THR A 84 3.95 5.60 2.50
CA THR A 84 4.52 6.42 3.56
C THR A 84 6.00 6.70 3.26
N GLY A 85 6.79 5.68 2.91
CA GLY A 85 8.18 5.86 2.50
C GLY A 85 8.33 6.75 1.25
N VAL A 86 7.47 6.62 0.25
CA VAL A 86 7.45 7.52 -0.92
C VAL A 86 7.15 8.97 -0.51
N ALA A 87 6.26 9.17 0.47
CA ALA A 87 5.95 10.51 0.97
C ALA A 87 7.16 11.18 1.67
N THR A 88 8.07 10.41 2.28
CA THR A 88 9.31 10.95 2.85
C THR A 88 10.30 11.47 1.79
N VAL A 89 10.06 11.16 0.50
CA VAL A 89 10.90 11.60 -0.63
C VAL A 89 10.18 12.62 -1.51
N LEU A 90 8.88 12.41 -1.78
CA LEU A 90 8.11 13.16 -2.77
C LEU A 90 6.91 13.90 -2.17
N GLY A 91 6.84 14.09 -0.85
CA GLY A 91 5.67 14.61 -0.15
C GLY A 91 5.11 15.91 -0.74
N ALA A 92 5.96 16.86 -1.12
CA ALA A 92 5.54 18.12 -1.75
C ALA A 92 4.82 17.94 -3.11
N ARG A 93 4.99 16.79 -3.75
CA ARG A 93 4.38 16.43 -5.05
C ARG A 93 3.09 15.61 -4.89
N ILE A 94 2.77 15.17 -3.68
CA ILE A 94 1.59 14.35 -3.40
C ILE A 94 0.42 15.27 -3.03
N ASP A 95 -0.60 15.31 -3.89
CA ASP A 95 -1.82 16.09 -3.66
C ASP A 95 -2.73 15.42 -2.64
N ALA A 96 -2.85 14.09 -2.70
CA ALA A 96 -3.53 13.30 -1.70
C ALA A 96 -2.80 11.96 -1.48
N LEU A 97 -2.63 11.56 -0.22
CA LEU A 97 -2.08 10.27 0.19
C LEU A 97 -3.21 9.41 0.74
N VAL A 98 -3.50 8.30 0.05
CA VAL A 98 -4.66 7.45 0.31
C VAL A 98 -4.23 6.09 0.82
N TYR A 99 -4.73 5.71 1.99
CA TYR A 99 -4.53 4.40 2.61
C TYR A 99 -5.80 3.56 2.45
N ILE A 100 -5.72 2.49 1.67
CA ILE A 100 -6.84 1.60 1.39
C ILE A 100 -6.69 0.36 2.26
N ASP A 101 -7.39 0.31 3.38
CA ASP A 101 -7.27 -0.75 4.41
C ASP A 101 -5.80 -1.12 4.63
N ALA A 102 -4.98 -0.14 5.01
CA ALA A 102 -3.53 -0.20 4.90
C ALA A 102 -2.82 0.10 6.22
N PHE A 103 -1.58 -0.39 6.32
CA PHE A 103 -0.69 -0.04 7.43
C PHE A 103 -0.34 1.45 7.38
N LEU A 104 -0.35 2.06 8.56
CA LEU A 104 -0.08 3.49 8.75
C LEU A 104 1.02 3.65 9.80
N PRO A 105 2.31 3.52 9.41
CA PRO A 105 3.42 3.63 10.34
C PRO A 105 3.62 5.06 10.86
N GLN A 106 4.24 5.15 12.02
CA GLN A 106 4.86 6.36 12.53
C GLN A 106 6.36 6.32 12.23
N ASP A 107 7.08 7.41 12.56
CA ASP A 107 8.52 7.45 12.40
C ASP A 107 9.20 6.29 13.14
N ASP A 108 10.20 5.70 12.49
CA ASP A 108 10.99 4.57 12.97
C ASP A 108 10.17 3.29 13.25
N GLN A 109 9.03 3.12 12.58
CA GLN A 109 8.23 1.89 12.66
C GLN A 109 8.32 1.05 11.39
N SER A 110 8.61 -0.23 11.57
CA SER A 110 8.45 -1.28 10.58
C SER A 110 7.04 -1.88 10.61
N LEU A 111 6.70 -2.68 9.61
CA LEU A 111 5.44 -3.45 9.65
C LEU A 111 5.46 -4.46 10.81
N TRP A 112 6.63 -5.04 11.10
CA TRP A 112 6.81 -5.91 12.26
C TRP A 112 6.40 -5.20 13.57
N ASP A 113 6.84 -3.96 13.80
CA ASP A 113 6.53 -3.21 15.03
C ASP A 113 5.04 -2.90 15.18
N ILE A 114 4.34 -2.82 14.04
CA ILE A 114 2.91 -2.49 14.00
C ILE A 114 2.02 -3.70 13.68
N THR A 115 2.51 -4.91 13.85
CA THR A 115 1.75 -6.17 13.83
C THR A 115 1.87 -6.88 15.17
N GLY A 116 1.17 -7.99 15.33
CA GLY A 116 1.11 -8.72 16.60
C GLY A 116 1.83 -10.07 16.56
N GLU A 117 1.79 -10.77 17.67
CA GLU A 117 2.45 -12.07 17.84
C GLU A 117 1.96 -13.13 16.82
N TRP A 118 0.68 -13.05 16.42
CA TRP A 118 0.14 -13.96 15.42
C TRP A 118 0.82 -13.75 14.07
N GLU A 119 0.91 -12.50 13.59
CA GLU A 119 1.55 -12.17 12.33
C GLU A 119 3.05 -12.50 12.36
N HIS A 120 3.73 -12.20 13.45
CA HIS A 120 5.16 -12.54 13.63
C HIS A 120 5.38 -14.05 13.49
N THR A 121 4.52 -14.86 14.12
CA THR A 121 4.58 -16.33 13.99
C THR A 121 4.41 -16.74 12.51
N GLN A 122 3.45 -16.14 11.80
CA GLN A 122 3.24 -16.45 10.37
C GLN A 122 4.44 -16.04 9.52
N TYR A 123 5.08 -14.91 9.79
CA TYR A 123 6.27 -14.47 9.07
C TYR A 123 7.48 -15.38 9.32
N ILE A 124 7.67 -15.82 10.57
CA ILE A 124 8.73 -16.78 10.91
C ILE A 124 8.49 -18.13 10.23
N ASP A 125 7.29 -18.68 10.38
CA ASP A 125 6.94 -20.00 9.84
C ASP A 125 6.87 -20.00 8.31
N GLY A 126 6.41 -18.92 7.72
CA GLY A 126 6.23 -18.77 6.27
C GLY A 126 7.52 -18.76 5.46
N GLN A 127 8.68 -18.64 6.12
CA GLN A 127 9.99 -18.66 5.44
C GLN A 127 10.84 -19.91 5.72
N ARG A 128 10.31 -20.92 6.42
CA ARG A 128 11.08 -22.11 6.85
C ARG A 128 11.70 -22.88 5.69
N ASP A 129 11.00 -23.00 4.57
CA ASP A 129 11.47 -23.69 3.37
C ASP A 129 12.33 -22.81 2.44
N ARG A 130 12.15 -21.49 2.51
CA ARG A 130 12.91 -20.47 1.76
C ARG A 130 13.25 -19.29 2.65
N PRO A 131 14.38 -19.31 3.39
CA PRO A 131 14.76 -18.25 4.31
C PRO A 131 14.77 -16.87 3.66
N GLY A 132 14.17 -15.88 4.37
CA GLY A 132 14.03 -14.52 3.90
C GLY A 132 12.87 -14.27 2.91
N LEU A 133 12.10 -15.32 2.55
CA LEU A 133 10.98 -15.21 1.60
C LEU A 133 9.69 -15.78 2.22
N VAL A 134 8.84 -14.92 2.72
CA VAL A 134 7.64 -15.25 3.51
C VAL A 134 6.48 -15.65 2.61
N LEU A 135 5.86 -16.80 2.88
CA LEU A 135 4.60 -17.22 2.25
C LEU A 135 3.44 -16.26 2.59
N PRO A 136 2.43 -16.17 1.74
CA PRO A 136 1.18 -15.48 2.09
C PRO A 136 0.61 -15.99 3.41
N LEU A 137 -0.14 -15.14 4.11
CA LEU A 137 -0.84 -15.53 5.34
C LEU A 137 -1.82 -16.70 5.08
N PRO A 138 -2.10 -17.55 6.07
CA PRO A 138 -2.83 -18.82 5.86
C PRO A 138 -4.10 -18.70 5.03
N GLY A 139 -4.94 -17.70 5.25
CA GLY A 139 -6.19 -17.50 4.50
C GLY A 139 -6.01 -17.07 3.02
N ALA A 140 -4.80 -16.67 2.64
CA ALA A 140 -4.51 -16.18 1.29
C ALA A 140 -3.61 -17.12 0.46
N ARG A 141 -3.08 -18.19 1.05
CA ARG A 141 -2.10 -19.10 0.42
C ARG A 141 -2.58 -19.77 -0.86
N GLU A 142 -3.87 -20.01 -0.98
CA GLU A 142 -4.47 -20.68 -2.13
C GLU A 142 -4.77 -19.75 -3.31
N HIS A 143 -4.59 -18.43 -3.13
CA HIS A 143 -4.83 -17.48 -4.20
C HIS A 143 -3.72 -17.60 -5.26
N PRO A 144 -4.06 -17.95 -6.53
CA PRO A 144 -3.08 -18.39 -7.53
C PRO A 144 -2.10 -17.30 -8.01
N ARG A 145 -2.42 -16.03 -7.77
CA ARG A 145 -1.61 -14.89 -8.20
C ARG A 145 -0.72 -14.32 -7.09
N LEU A 146 -0.82 -14.83 -5.85
CA LEU A 146 0.03 -14.38 -4.76
C LEU A 146 1.37 -15.14 -4.76
N GLY A 147 2.45 -14.39 -4.54
CA GLY A 147 3.81 -14.90 -4.45
C GLY A 147 4.35 -14.85 -3.02
N ARG A 148 5.67 -14.87 -2.87
CA ARG A 148 6.34 -14.67 -1.58
C ARG A 148 6.69 -13.20 -1.39
N GLN A 149 6.76 -12.79 -0.12
CA GLN A 149 7.19 -11.45 0.30
C GLN A 149 8.61 -11.53 0.85
N PRO A 150 9.56 -10.68 0.41
CA PRO A 150 10.85 -10.58 1.08
C PRO A 150 10.69 -10.14 2.53
N LEU A 151 11.32 -10.85 3.48
CA LEU A 151 11.17 -10.57 4.91
C LEU A 151 11.65 -9.16 5.27
N LEU A 152 12.74 -8.68 4.65
CA LEU A 152 13.29 -7.36 4.95
C LEU A 152 12.28 -6.23 4.69
N THR A 153 11.36 -6.42 3.74
CA THR A 153 10.29 -5.43 3.51
C THR A 153 9.30 -5.29 4.67
N LEU A 154 9.25 -6.29 5.56
CA LEU A 154 8.36 -6.33 6.72
C LEU A 154 9.05 -5.85 8.01
N ILE A 155 10.38 -5.85 8.05
CA ILE A 155 11.16 -5.54 9.25
C ILE A 155 11.98 -4.25 9.14
N GLU A 156 12.13 -3.68 7.95
CA GLU A 156 12.77 -2.39 7.78
C GLU A 156 11.79 -1.26 8.18
N PRO A 157 12.19 -0.33 9.06
CA PRO A 157 11.34 0.79 9.46
C PRO A 157 11.27 1.88 8.39
N VAL A 158 10.19 2.67 8.43
CA VAL A 158 10.10 3.94 7.69
C VAL A 158 10.73 5.06 8.53
N HIS A 159 11.63 5.83 7.95
CA HIS A 159 12.21 6.99 8.60
C HIS A 159 11.65 8.29 8.01
N PHE A 160 11.08 9.15 8.86
CA PHE A 160 10.53 10.42 8.45
C PHE A 160 11.65 11.44 8.20
N THR A 161 11.47 12.25 7.17
CA THR A 161 12.43 13.29 6.79
C THR A 161 11.86 14.71 6.99
N GLY A 162 10.55 14.81 7.25
CA GLY A 162 9.77 16.05 7.23
C GLY A 162 9.18 16.37 5.86
N GLU A 163 9.57 15.64 4.80
CA GLU A 163 8.98 15.80 3.47
C GLU A 163 7.52 15.31 3.44
N GLU A 164 7.22 14.20 4.16
CA GLU A 164 5.88 13.64 4.31
C GLU A 164 4.88 14.63 4.93
N ALA A 165 5.35 15.57 5.74
CA ALA A 165 4.51 16.63 6.32
C ALA A 165 4.02 17.65 5.28
N LYS A 166 4.57 17.66 4.06
CA LYS A 166 4.14 18.53 2.95
C LYS A 166 2.99 17.95 2.13
N VAL A 167 2.59 16.71 2.39
CA VAL A 167 1.39 16.11 1.78
C VAL A 167 0.17 16.94 2.18
N ARG A 168 -0.65 17.32 1.20
CA ARG A 168 -1.75 18.28 1.42
C ARG A 168 -2.99 17.65 2.02
N ARG A 169 -3.28 16.39 1.63
CA ARG A 169 -4.51 15.69 2.01
C ARG A 169 -4.20 14.27 2.38
N HIS A 170 -4.76 13.80 3.49
CA HIS A 170 -4.62 12.42 3.95
C HIS A 170 -6.00 11.75 3.97
N VAL A 171 -6.10 10.58 3.36
CA VAL A 171 -7.35 9.82 3.26
C VAL A 171 -7.11 8.40 3.76
N TYR A 172 -7.99 7.92 4.62
CA TYR A 172 -7.99 6.54 5.09
C TYR A 172 -9.32 5.86 4.77
N ILE A 173 -9.27 4.71 4.10
CA ILE A 173 -10.42 3.88 3.77
C ILE A 173 -10.29 2.59 4.58
N PHE A 174 -11.22 2.36 5.51
CA PHE A 174 -11.23 1.22 6.40
C PHE A 174 -12.26 0.17 5.94
N ALA A 175 -11.84 -1.09 5.79
CA ALA A 175 -12.70 -2.23 5.48
C ALA A 175 -13.33 -2.78 6.77
N THR A 176 -14.67 -2.84 6.83
CA THR A 176 -15.41 -3.14 8.06
C THR A 176 -15.78 -4.61 8.24
N ASN A 177 -15.63 -5.46 7.19
CA ASN A 177 -16.19 -6.82 7.16
C ASN A 177 -15.15 -7.93 7.27
N TRP A 178 -13.98 -7.68 7.83
CA TRP A 178 -13.05 -8.75 8.10
C TRP A 178 -12.36 -8.61 9.45
N SER A 179 -12.13 -9.74 10.13
CA SER A 179 -11.57 -9.81 11.47
C SER A 179 -11.05 -11.24 11.73
N PRO A 180 -9.97 -11.43 12.51
CA PRO A 180 -9.16 -10.38 13.15
C PRO A 180 -8.25 -9.67 12.15
N THR A 181 -7.93 -8.38 12.42
CA THR A 181 -7.07 -7.54 11.60
C THR A 181 -6.39 -6.46 12.45
N PRO A 182 -5.18 -6.00 12.09
CA PRO A 182 -4.51 -4.92 12.83
C PRO A 182 -5.06 -3.52 12.54
N PHE A 183 -5.94 -3.34 11.53
CA PHE A 183 -6.32 -2.04 10.99
C PHE A 183 -7.30 -1.18 11.85
N PRO A 184 -8.16 -1.73 12.75
CA PRO A 184 -9.05 -0.90 13.57
C PRO A 184 -8.30 0.20 14.35
N ARG A 185 -7.11 -0.07 14.85
CA ARG A 185 -6.32 0.94 15.58
C ARG A 185 -5.86 2.12 14.72
N PHE A 186 -5.62 1.90 13.43
CA PHE A 186 -5.31 2.98 12.50
C PHE A 186 -6.56 3.78 12.18
N ALA A 187 -7.68 3.09 11.95
CA ALA A 187 -9.00 3.72 11.75
C ALA A 187 -9.38 4.62 12.95
N GLU A 188 -9.22 4.13 14.19
CA GLU A 188 -9.49 4.92 15.39
C GLU A 188 -8.58 6.15 15.49
N ARG A 189 -7.28 6.00 15.18
CA ARG A 189 -6.32 7.10 15.20
C ARG A 189 -6.70 8.19 14.20
N VAL A 190 -7.03 7.83 12.97
CA VAL A 190 -7.38 8.81 11.93
C VAL A 190 -8.75 9.44 12.15
N LYS A 191 -9.73 8.70 12.70
CA LYS A 191 -11.04 9.26 13.07
C LYS A 191 -10.93 10.37 14.12
N ALA A 192 -9.94 10.28 15.00
CA ALA A 192 -9.72 11.27 16.06
C ALA A 192 -8.98 12.52 15.56
N ASP A 193 -8.40 12.51 14.36
CA ASP A 193 -7.59 13.58 13.81
C ASP A 193 -8.35 14.31 12.67
N PRO A 194 -8.75 15.58 12.87
CA PRO A 194 -9.50 16.34 11.85
C PRO A 194 -8.69 16.66 10.59
N ALA A 195 -7.37 16.42 10.57
CA ALA A 195 -6.53 16.56 9.38
C ALA A 195 -6.71 15.38 8.40
N TRP A 196 -7.40 14.31 8.82
CA TRP A 196 -7.64 13.13 8.01
C TRP A 196 -9.07 13.07 7.48
N GLU A 197 -9.21 12.68 6.24
CA GLU A 197 -10.48 12.23 5.68
C GLU A 197 -10.62 10.73 5.90
N TYR A 198 -11.72 10.33 6.52
CA TYR A 198 -11.98 8.93 6.88
C TYR A 198 -13.23 8.39 6.19
N HIS A 199 -13.09 7.21 5.59
CA HIS A 199 -14.19 6.48 4.97
C HIS A 199 -14.26 5.05 5.48
N GLU A 200 -15.49 4.53 5.65
CA GLU A 200 -15.74 3.12 5.88
C GLU A 200 -16.22 2.45 4.58
N ALA A 201 -15.64 1.31 4.27
CA ALA A 201 -16.08 0.45 3.19
C ALA A 201 -16.67 -0.84 3.78
N ASN A 202 -17.91 -1.16 3.40
CA ASN A 202 -18.54 -2.43 3.77
C ASN A 202 -17.93 -3.57 2.95
N ALA A 203 -16.67 -3.87 3.18
CA ALA A 203 -15.81 -4.75 2.40
C ALA A 203 -14.95 -5.64 3.30
N GLY A 204 -14.47 -6.76 2.75
CA GLY A 204 -13.30 -7.45 3.27
C GLY A 204 -12.01 -6.67 2.95
N HIS A 205 -10.85 -7.30 3.16
CA HIS A 205 -9.55 -6.65 2.90
C HIS A 205 -9.37 -6.22 1.44
N ASP A 206 -9.96 -6.91 0.49
CA ASP A 206 -9.93 -6.56 -0.94
C ASP A 206 -11.03 -5.55 -1.30
N VAL A 207 -10.87 -4.32 -0.80
CA VAL A 207 -11.79 -3.19 -1.07
C VAL A 207 -11.94 -2.93 -2.58
N MET A 208 -10.88 -3.18 -3.36
CA MET A 208 -10.87 -2.98 -4.81
C MET A 208 -11.88 -3.88 -5.52
N SER A 209 -12.07 -5.10 -5.03
CA SER A 209 -13.04 -6.06 -5.57
C SER A 209 -14.43 -5.93 -4.94
N ASP A 210 -14.48 -5.68 -3.62
CA ASP A 210 -15.75 -5.71 -2.87
C ASP A 210 -16.56 -4.42 -3.01
N GLN A 211 -15.90 -3.26 -3.09
CA GLN A 211 -16.54 -1.95 -3.16
C GLN A 211 -15.93 -1.04 -4.25
N PRO A 212 -15.82 -1.52 -5.50
CA PRO A 212 -15.12 -0.81 -6.57
C PRO A 212 -15.73 0.56 -6.90
N GLU A 213 -17.06 0.69 -6.89
CA GLU A 213 -17.73 1.96 -7.19
C GLU A 213 -17.54 2.98 -6.07
N GLN A 214 -17.54 2.54 -4.81
CA GLN A 214 -17.25 3.41 -3.66
C GLN A 214 -15.81 3.88 -3.71
N LEU A 215 -14.87 2.96 -3.94
CA LEU A 215 -13.44 3.27 -4.04
C LEU A 215 -13.19 4.27 -5.16
N LEU A 216 -13.78 4.04 -6.35
CA LEU A 216 -13.65 4.97 -7.49
C LEU A 216 -14.14 6.39 -7.12
N ARG A 217 -15.31 6.52 -6.46
CA ARG A 217 -15.84 7.83 -6.04
C ARG A 217 -14.88 8.55 -5.10
N ILE A 218 -14.32 7.84 -4.11
CA ILE A 218 -13.37 8.42 -3.17
C ILE A 218 -12.11 8.89 -3.91
N MET A 219 -11.55 8.03 -4.79
CA MET A 219 -10.37 8.35 -5.56
C MET A 219 -10.58 9.56 -6.48
N LEU A 220 -11.73 9.65 -7.16
CA LEU A 220 -12.07 10.83 -7.99
C LEU A 220 -12.20 12.10 -7.14
N GLY A 221 -12.76 12.02 -5.94
CA GLY A 221 -12.81 13.13 -4.99
C GLY A 221 -11.42 13.62 -4.53
N CYS A 222 -10.38 12.80 -4.63
CA CYS A 222 -9.00 13.20 -4.35
C CYS A 222 -8.37 14.05 -5.47
N ALA A 223 -9.01 14.16 -6.64
CA ALA A 223 -8.53 14.93 -7.79
C ALA A 223 -8.98 16.40 -7.78
N GLU A 224 -9.88 16.77 -6.85
CA GLU A 224 -10.46 18.10 -6.66
C GLU A 224 -9.67 18.90 -5.61
#